data_6a5343e3d1c2106addaabb5378301aae
#
_entry.id   6a5343e3d1c2106addaabb5378301aae
#
_cell.length_a   1.000
_cell.length_b   1.000
_cell.length_c   1.000
_cell.angle_alpha   90.00
_cell.angle_beta   90.00
_cell.angle_gamma   90.00
#
_symmetry.space_group_name_H-M   'P 1'
#
loop_
_entity.id
_entity.type
_entity.pdbx_description
1 polymer ?
#
loop_
_entity_poly.entity_id
_entity_poly.type
_entity_poly.pdbx_seq_one_letter_code
_entity_poly.pdbx_strand_id
1 'polypeptide(L)'
;MPRKSPEVNAGSMADIAFLLLIFFLVTTTIETDSGINRKLPPMEDQIDPPIIKEKNIFTVVVNKYSQILVEEDLTAIKDLRGLAMDFLDNGGGIGEEACDYCQGERSPRSSDNPEKAIISLKNDRETPYKAYIAVQNELVAAYNELRNREFMKLYPSEGITYFEADFIYNDPRTTGDQKEDLREKLS
;
A
#
# COMPACT_ATOMS: atom_id res chain seq x y z
N MET A 1 42.20 -41.08 -49.56
CA MET A 1 40.73 -41.02 -49.49
C MET A 1 40.35 -39.91 -48.52
N PRO A 2 39.70 -38.83 -48.95
CA PRO A 2 39.24 -37.78 -48.03
C PRO A 2 38.11 -38.32 -47.19
N ARG A 3 38.20 -38.21 -45.84
CA ARG A 3 37.13 -38.51 -44.92
C ARG A 3 36.04 -37.42 -45.06
N LYS A 4 34.83 -37.82 -45.44
CA LYS A 4 33.68 -36.90 -45.35
C LYS A 4 33.50 -36.47 -43.89
N SER A 5 33.41 -35.18 -43.66
CA SER A 5 33.02 -34.63 -42.38
C SER A 5 31.61 -35.12 -42.02
N PRO A 6 31.31 -35.47 -40.75
CA PRO A 6 29.95 -35.88 -40.35
C PRO A 6 29.00 -34.71 -40.57
N GLU A 7 27.98 -34.92 -41.41
CA GLU A 7 26.88 -33.98 -41.58
C GLU A 7 25.96 -34.04 -40.32
N VAL A 8 25.88 -32.95 -39.62
CA VAL A 8 24.97 -32.81 -38.50
C VAL A 8 23.54 -32.66 -39.05
N ASN A 9 22.64 -33.54 -38.64
CA ASN A 9 21.23 -33.48 -39.06
C ASN A 9 20.58 -32.22 -38.51
N ALA A 10 20.26 -31.28 -39.40
CA ALA A 10 19.63 -30.00 -39.02
C ALA A 10 18.25 -30.19 -38.32
N GLY A 11 17.53 -31.27 -38.65
CA GLY A 11 16.27 -31.61 -37.99
C GLY A 11 16.44 -31.98 -36.52
N SER A 12 17.47 -32.75 -36.18
CA SER A 12 17.78 -33.11 -34.79
C SER A 12 18.23 -31.90 -33.97
N MET A 13 18.98 -30.97 -34.57
CA MET A 13 19.35 -29.71 -33.88
C MET A 13 18.15 -28.80 -33.64
N ALA A 14 17.24 -28.72 -34.60
CA ALA A 14 16.01 -27.94 -34.44
C ALA A 14 15.11 -28.50 -33.34
N ASP A 15 15.02 -29.83 -33.22
CA ASP A 15 14.22 -30.47 -32.16
C ASP A 15 14.80 -30.22 -30.77
N ILE A 16 16.12 -30.36 -30.62
CA ILE A 16 16.78 -30.05 -29.33
C ILE A 16 16.61 -28.56 -28.98
N ALA A 17 16.75 -27.63 -29.93
CA ALA A 17 16.55 -26.21 -29.69
C ALA A 17 15.10 -25.91 -29.26
N PHE A 18 14.10 -26.56 -29.90
CA PHE A 18 12.69 -26.43 -29.58
C PHE A 18 12.36 -26.97 -28.17
N LEU A 19 12.89 -28.15 -27.82
CA LEU A 19 12.71 -28.73 -26.48
C LEU A 19 13.35 -27.87 -25.39
N LEU A 20 14.52 -27.30 -25.62
CA LEU A 20 15.17 -26.39 -24.70
C LEU A 20 14.35 -25.10 -24.53
N LEU A 21 13.77 -24.58 -25.61
CA LEU A 21 12.92 -23.38 -25.57
C LEU A 21 11.68 -23.62 -24.74
N ILE A 22 10.99 -24.75 -24.94
CA ILE A 22 9.81 -25.14 -24.13
C ILE A 22 10.23 -25.38 -22.67
N PHE A 23 11.37 -26.04 -22.44
CA PHE A 23 11.87 -26.29 -21.10
C PHE A 23 12.08 -24.98 -20.34
N PHE A 24 12.78 -24.01 -20.93
CA PHE A 24 12.97 -22.70 -20.31
C PHE A 24 11.65 -21.94 -20.10
N LEU A 25 10.74 -22.01 -21.05
CA LEU A 25 9.45 -21.35 -20.95
C LEU A 25 8.59 -21.90 -19.80
N VAL A 26 8.66 -23.21 -19.53
CA VAL A 26 7.92 -23.86 -18.43
C VAL A 26 8.63 -23.72 -17.09
N THR A 27 9.97 -23.70 -17.08
CA THR A 27 10.76 -23.62 -15.84
C THR A 27 11.03 -22.19 -15.37
N THR A 28 10.88 -21.17 -16.23
CA THR A 28 10.98 -19.77 -15.78
C THR A 28 9.69 -19.38 -15.05
N THR A 29 9.77 -19.28 -13.75
CA THR A 29 8.72 -18.61 -12.95
C THR A 29 8.90 -17.11 -13.13
N ILE A 30 7.87 -16.44 -13.67
CA ILE A 30 7.81 -14.99 -13.64
C ILE A 30 7.45 -14.62 -12.19
N GLU A 31 8.44 -14.18 -11.43
CA GLU A 31 8.17 -13.55 -10.14
C GLU A 31 7.41 -12.25 -10.42
N THR A 32 6.13 -12.25 -10.07
CA THR A 32 5.36 -11.02 -10.01
C THR A 32 5.73 -10.35 -8.70
N ASP A 33 6.55 -9.31 -8.78
CA ASP A 33 6.81 -8.43 -7.65
C ASP A 33 5.47 -7.85 -7.16
N SER A 34 4.98 -8.35 -6.04
CA SER A 34 3.84 -7.76 -5.35
C SER A 34 4.34 -6.56 -4.55
N GLY A 35 4.38 -5.40 -5.20
CA GLY A 35 4.67 -4.13 -4.55
C GLY A 35 3.49 -3.66 -3.68
N ILE A 36 3.75 -2.68 -2.82
CA ILE A 36 2.69 -1.98 -2.08
C ILE A 36 1.90 -1.15 -3.07
N ASN A 37 0.65 -1.54 -3.32
CA ASN A 37 -0.25 -0.78 -4.19
C ASN A 37 -0.59 0.56 -3.52
N ARG A 38 -0.13 1.65 -4.12
CA ARG A 38 -0.52 3.02 -3.74
C ARG A 38 -1.17 3.70 -4.93
N LYS A 39 -2.39 4.17 -4.71
CA LYS A 39 -3.05 5.07 -5.66
C LYS A 39 -2.37 6.44 -5.56
N LEU A 40 -1.67 6.83 -6.60
CA LEU A 40 -1.15 8.19 -6.71
C LEU A 40 -2.31 9.16 -6.98
N PRO A 41 -2.33 10.32 -6.33
CA PRO A 41 -3.32 11.35 -6.67
C PRO A 41 -3.18 11.75 -8.15
N PRO A 42 -4.29 12.07 -8.83
CA PRO A 42 -4.23 12.59 -10.19
C PRO A 42 -3.39 13.88 -10.22
N MET A 43 -2.58 14.03 -11.26
CA MET A 43 -1.88 15.29 -11.52
C MET A 43 -2.92 16.31 -12.00
N GLU A 44 -3.48 17.08 -11.08
CA GLU A 44 -4.29 18.23 -11.41
C GLU A 44 -3.36 19.45 -11.48
N ASP A 45 -3.51 20.28 -12.51
CA ASP A 45 -2.85 21.56 -12.62
C ASP A 45 -3.45 22.50 -11.57
N GLN A 46 -3.05 22.37 -10.32
CA GLN A 46 -3.47 23.25 -9.24
C GLN A 46 -2.69 24.57 -9.39
N ILE A 47 -3.43 25.63 -9.66
CA ILE A 47 -2.89 26.99 -9.79
C ILE A 47 -2.38 27.51 -8.43
N ASP A 48 -2.97 27.05 -7.33
CA ASP A 48 -2.55 27.34 -5.97
C ASP A 48 -2.47 26.03 -5.13
N PRO A 49 -1.32 25.71 -4.53
CA PRO A 49 -1.23 24.54 -3.64
C PRO A 49 -2.15 24.73 -2.41
N PRO A 50 -2.86 23.68 -1.98
CA PRO A 50 -3.71 23.77 -0.79
C PRO A 50 -2.86 24.11 0.44
N ILE A 51 -3.35 25.02 1.28
CA ILE A 51 -2.71 25.35 2.56
C ILE A 51 -2.95 24.20 3.51
N ILE A 52 -1.89 23.42 3.78
CA ILE A 52 -1.93 22.30 4.72
C ILE A 52 -1.52 22.83 6.10
N LYS A 53 -2.38 22.62 7.10
CA LYS A 53 -2.06 22.96 8.50
C LYS A 53 -1.00 21.98 9.01
N GLU A 54 0.04 22.46 9.70
CA GLU A 54 1.11 21.62 10.25
C GLU A 54 0.58 20.50 11.15
N LYS A 55 -0.44 20.78 11.95
CA LYS A 55 -1.09 19.78 12.84
C LYS A 55 -1.72 18.60 12.10
N ASN A 56 -1.95 18.73 10.80
CA ASN A 56 -2.50 17.67 9.95
C ASN A 56 -1.41 16.84 9.27
N ILE A 57 -0.13 17.06 9.60
CA ILE A 57 1.00 16.35 9.03
C ILE A 57 1.66 15.50 10.12
N PHE A 58 1.56 14.19 9.98
CA PHE A 58 2.29 13.23 10.81
C PHE A 58 3.64 12.92 10.17
N THR A 59 4.72 13.43 10.75
CA THR A 59 6.05 13.26 10.17
C THR A 59 6.75 12.05 10.78
N VAL A 60 7.11 11.10 9.93
CA VAL A 60 7.92 9.93 10.28
C VAL A 60 9.25 10.02 9.55
N VAL A 61 10.36 9.99 10.29
CA VAL A 61 11.71 10.03 9.73
C VAL A 61 12.43 8.73 10.06
N VAL A 62 13.04 8.10 9.04
CA VAL A 62 13.85 6.89 9.22
C VAL A 62 15.29 7.20 8.86
N ASN A 63 16.19 7.06 9.81
CA ASN A 63 17.60 7.34 9.59
C ASN A 63 18.38 6.10 9.07
N LYS A 64 19.64 6.32 8.71
CA LYS A 64 20.55 5.27 8.22
C LYS A 64 20.81 4.12 9.21
N TYR A 65 20.57 4.35 10.50
CA TYR A 65 20.72 3.34 11.56
C TYR A 65 19.40 2.58 11.81
N SER A 66 18.40 2.74 10.96
CA SER A 66 17.06 2.15 11.12
C SER A 66 16.32 2.61 12.38
N GLN A 67 16.68 3.78 12.91
CA GLN A 67 15.93 4.40 13.99
C GLN A 67 14.78 5.22 13.39
N ILE A 68 13.63 5.16 14.06
CA ILE A 68 12.40 5.82 13.62
C ILE A 68 12.14 6.99 14.56
N LEU A 69 11.97 8.17 14.01
CA LEU A 69 11.52 9.35 14.74
C LEU A 69 10.11 9.70 14.27
N VAL A 70 9.21 9.88 15.20
CA VAL A 70 7.86 10.35 14.97
C VAL A 70 7.72 11.72 15.64
N GLU A 71 7.46 12.75 14.85
CA GLU A 71 7.37 14.14 15.37
C GLU A 71 8.56 14.54 16.26
N GLU A 72 9.78 14.12 15.86
CA GLU A 72 11.07 14.31 16.57
C GLU A 72 11.34 13.35 17.74
N ASP A 73 10.37 12.54 18.18
CA ASP A 73 10.54 11.57 19.25
C ASP A 73 10.99 10.20 18.70
N LEU A 74 12.01 9.62 19.38
CA LEU A 74 12.50 8.27 19.02
C LEU A 74 11.45 7.21 19.37
N THR A 75 10.97 6.50 18.35
CA THR A 75 9.85 5.57 18.47
C THR A 75 10.26 4.15 18.06
N ALA A 76 9.76 3.13 18.76
CA ALA A 76 9.93 1.75 18.32
C ALA A 76 8.92 1.42 17.23
N ILE A 77 9.32 0.57 16.27
CA ILE A 77 8.46 0.18 15.13
C ILE A 77 7.11 -0.41 15.58
N LYS A 78 7.09 -1.15 16.67
CA LYS A 78 5.88 -1.76 17.23
C LYS A 78 4.82 -0.76 17.69
N ASP A 79 5.25 0.46 18.06
CA ASP A 79 4.39 1.51 18.59
C ASP A 79 3.90 2.45 17.47
N LEU A 80 4.56 2.41 16.29
CA LEU A 80 4.28 3.30 15.16
C LEU A 80 2.84 3.18 14.65
N ARG A 81 2.30 1.96 14.57
CA ARG A 81 0.93 1.71 14.13
C ARG A 81 -0.07 2.41 15.03
N GLY A 82 0.05 2.24 16.35
CA GLY A 82 -0.81 2.88 17.34
C GLY A 82 -0.78 4.39 17.21
N LEU A 83 0.40 4.98 17.16
CA LEU A 83 0.56 6.43 17.00
C LEU A 83 -0.04 6.97 15.70
N ALA A 84 0.11 6.23 14.60
CA ALA A 84 -0.49 6.59 13.33
C ALA A 84 -2.02 6.51 13.37
N MET A 85 -2.57 5.49 14.03
CA MET A 85 -4.02 5.36 14.24
C MET A 85 -4.56 6.49 15.10
N ASP A 86 -3.92 6.80 16.21
CA ASP A 86 -4.30 7.89 17.12
C ASP A 86 -4.28 9.23 16.40
N PHE A 87 -3.29 9.46 15.52
CA PHE A 87 -3.23 10.65 14.71
C PHE A 87 -4.36 10.72 13.67
N LEU A 88 -4.56 9.67 12.89
CA LEU A 88 -5.56 9.61 11.84
C LEU A 88 -6.99 9.73 12.38
N ASP A 89 -7.26 9.06 13.50
CA ASP A 89 -8.58 8.97 14.13
C ASP A 89 -8.84 10.09 15.15
N ASN A 90 -7.92 11.06 15.29
CA ASN A 90 -7.98 12.09 16.32
C ASN A 90 -9.29 12.91 16.30
N GLY A 91 -9.73 13.37 15.13
CA GLY A 91 -10.99 14.10 14.99
C GLY A 91 -11.00 15.45 15.72
N GLY A 92 -9.88 16.19 15.74
CA GLY A 92 -9.73 17.49 16.41
C GLY A 92 -10.33 18.67 15.65
N GLY A 93 -10.95 18.44 14.49
CA GLY A 93 -11.60 19.46 13.67
C GLY A 93 -12.88 20.00 14.29
N ILE A 94 -13.21 21.26 13.97
CA ILE A 94 -14.42 21.96 14.47
C ILE A 94 -15.23 22.48 13.28
N GLY A 95 -16.55 22.45 13.38
CA GLY A 95 -17.45 22.94 12.34
C GLY A 95 -17.42 22.04 11.10
N GLU A 96 -17.10 22.60 9.93
CA GLU A 96 -17.03 21.84 8.67
C GLU A 96 -15.88 20.82 8.62
N GLU A 97 -14.90 20.93 9.52
CA GLU A 97 -13.78 20.01 9.64
C GLU A 97 -14.01 18.94 10.71
N ALA A 98 -15.16 18.93 11.37
CA ALA A 98 -15.50 17.97 12.41
C ALA A 98 -15.63 16.55 11.83
N CYS A 99 -15.12 15.57 12.56
CA CYS A 99 -15.22 14.16 12.21
C CYS A 99 -16.22 13.48 13.15
N ASP A 100 -17.36 13.02 12.62
CA ASP A 100 -18.42 12.40 13.43
C ASP A 100 -18.09 10.93 13.78
N TYR A 101 -17.35 10.23 12.94
CA TYR A 101 -17.01 8.81 13.11
C TYR A 101 -15.69 8.58 13.85
N CYS A 102 -14.87 9.63 14.03
CA CYS A 102 -13.59 9.54 14.73
C CYS A 102 -13.75 9.23 16.22
N GLN A 103 -12.90 8.33 16.74
CA GLN A 103 -12.94 7.84 18.11
C GLN A 103 -11.74 8.29 18.95
N GLY A 104 -10.84 9.10 18.38
CA GLY A 104 -9.65 9.60 19.04
C GLY A 104 -9.92 10.66 20.11
N GLU A 105 -8.83 11.23 20.65
CA GLU A 105 -8.89 12.18 21.78
C GLU A 105 -9.48 13.53 21.43
N ARG A 106 -9.72 13.82 20.15
CA ARG A 106 -10.19 15.12 19.64
C ARG A 106 -9.32 16.30 20.04
N SER A 107 -8.00 16.04 20.11
CA SER A 107 -7.02 17.05 20.46
C SER A 107 -6.94 18.14 19.38
N PRO A 108 -7.07 19.43 19.72
CA PRO A 108 -6.96 20.52 18.75
C PRO A 108 -5.54 20.71 18.19
N ARG A 109 -4.55 20.03 18.77
CA ARG A 109 -3.14 20.06 18.36
C ARG A 109 -2.78 18.97 17.37
N SER A 110 -3.63 17.98 17.18
CA SER A 110 -3.45 16.88 16.25
C SER A 110 -4.46 16.98 15.08
N SER A 111 -4.55 15.96 14.24
CA SER A 111 -5.28 16.04 12.98
C SER A 111 -6.75 16.45 13.15
N ASP A 112 -7.24 17.25 12.20
CA ASP A 112 -8.63 17.70 12.16
C ASP A 112 -9.58 16.53 11.85
N ASN A 113 -9.27 15.78 10.81
CA ASN A 113 -10.01 14.60 10.38
C ASN A 113 -9.15 13.72 9.47
N PRO A 114 -9.50 12.45 9.22
CA PRO A 114 -8.73 11.54 8.38
C PRO A 114 -8.54 11.98 6.93
N GLU A 115 -9.46 12.78 6.38
CA GLU A 115 -9.37 13.28 4.98
C GLU A 115 -8.27 14.32 4.81
N LYS A 116 -8.01 15.10 5.86
CA LYS A 116 -6.97 16.14 5.87
C LYS A 116 -5.66 15.67 6.49
N ALA A 117 -5.68 14.52 7.15
CA ALA A 117 -4.51 13.92 7.79
C ALA A 117 -3.53 13.39 6.74
N ILE A 118 -2.29 13.86 6.80
CA ILE A 118 -1.22 13.49 5.87
C ILE A 118 -0.10 12.82 6.65
N ILE A 119 0.30 11.63 6.23
CA ILE A 119 1.50 10.98 6.74
C ILE A 119 2.68 11.26 5.82
N SER A 120 3.68 11.96 6.34
CA SER A 120 4.92 12.31 5.63
C SER A 120 6.04 11.36 6.07
N LEU A 121 6.38 10.39 5.24
CA LEU A 121 7.51 9.49 5.48
C LEU A 121 8.77 10.02 4.80
N LYS A 122 9.76 10.39 5.60
CA LYS A 122 11.08 10.85 5.16
C LYS A 122 12.12 9.81 5.51
N ASN A 123 12.94 9.41 4.55
CA ASN A 123 14.05 8.49 4.79
C ASN A 123 15.37 9.13 4.38
N ASP A 124 16.43 8.80 5.12
CA ASP A 124 17.80 9.14 4.73
C ASP A 124 18.18 8.35 3.47
N ARG A 125 19.10 8.89 2.67
CA ARG A 125 19.59 8.23 1.44
C ARG A 125 20.24 6.88 1.73
N GLU A 126 20.84 6.72 2.91
CA GLU A 126 21.52 5.49 3.34
C GLU A 126 20.62 4.57 4.18
N THR A 127 19.32 4.87 4.29
CA THR A 127 18.37 4.02 5.04
C THR A 127 18.27 2.65 4.39
N PRO A 128 18.44 1.55 5.14
CA PRO A 128 18.23 0.20 4.63
C PRO A 128 16.80 0.01 4.12
N TYR A 129 16.66 -0.54 2.92
CA TYR A 129 15.34 -0.78 2.30
C TYR A 129 14.40 -1.58 3.21
N LYS A 130 14.94 -2.57 3.93
CA LYS A 130 14.16 -3.35 4.90
C LYS A 130 13.50 -2.49 5.98
N ALA A 131 14.20 -1.48 6.51
CA ALA A 131 13.65 -0.58 7.51
C ALA A 131 12.53 0.29 6.92
N TYR A 132 12.74 0.83 5.73
CA TYR A 132 11.74 1.60 5.00
C TYR A 132 10.44 0.80 4.77
N ILE A 133 10.55 -0.43 4.25
CA ILE A 133 9.38 -1.29 4.01
C ILE A 133 8.70 -1.68 5.32
N ALA A 134 9.44 -1.95 6.39
CA ALA A 134 8.86 -2.27 7.68
C ALA A 134 8.01 -1.10 8.22
N VAL A 135 8.50 0.13 8.12
CA VAL A 135 7.76 1.33 8.49
C VAL A 135 6.52 1.52 7.61
N GLN A 136 6.65 1.36 6.30
CA GLN A 136 5.51 1.45 5.38
C GLN A 136 4.42 0.44 5.72
N ASN A 137 4.79 -0.81 6.04
CA ASN A 137 3.83 -1.84 6.39
C ASN A 137 3.03 -1.47 7.67
N GLU A 138 3.68 -0.90 8.69
CA GLU A 138 2.97 -0.45 9.89
C GLU A 138 2.02 0.72 9.60
N LEU A 139 2.43 1.67 8.77
CA LEU A 139 1.56 2.78 8.39
C LEU A 139 0.36 2.32 7.55
N VAL A 140 0.57 1.40 6.61
CA VAL A 140 -0.52 0.81 5.81
C VAL A 140 -1.45 -0.02 6.70
N ALA A 141 -0.89 -0.76 7.66
CA ALA A 141 -1.68 -1.52 8.63
C ALA A 141 -2.58 -0.63 9.47
N ALA A 142 -2.09 0.56 9.90
CA ALA A 142 -2.90 1.54 10.61
C ALA A 142 -4.13 1.98 9.80
N TYR A 143 -3.94 2.34 8.53
CA TYR A 143 -5.06 2.67 7.63
C TYR A 143 -6.04 1.50 7.46
N ASN A 144 -5.51 0.30 7.28
CA ASN A 144 -6.35 -0.89 7.08
C ASN A 144 -7.17 -1.23 8.32
N GLU A 145 -6.62 -1.08 9.53
CA GLU A 145 -7.36 -1.28 10.77
C GLU A 145 -8.50 -0.27 10.93
N LEU A 146 -8.25 1.01 10.65
CA LEU A 146 -9.28 2.05 10.70
C LEU A 146 -10.39 1.81 9.66
N ARG A 147 -10.00 1.47 8.41
CA ARG A 147 -10.97 1.14 7.35
C ARG A 147 -11.79 -0.09 7.69
N ASN A 148 -11.16 -1.15 8.20
CA ASN A 148 -11.87 -2.34 8.66
C ASN A 148 -12.88 -2.03 9.75
N ARG A 149 -12.50 -1.21 10.74
CA ARG A 149 -13.38 -0.79 11.81
C ARG A 149 -14.64 -0.09 11.28
N GLU A 150 -14.46 0.89 10.41
CA GLU A 150 -15.59 1.64 9.85
C GLU A 150 -16.42 0.80 8.88
N PHE A 151 -15.79 -0.03 8.04
CA PHE A 151 -16.48 -0.94 7.13
C PHE A 151 -17.38 -1.92 7.88
N MET A 152 -16.87 -2.57 8.93
CA MET A 152 -17.66 -3.50 9.75
C MET A 152 -18.80 -2.81 10.52
N LYS A 153 -18.63 -1.53 10.87
CA LYS A 153 -19.67 -0.72 11.52
C LYS A 153 -20.78 -0.33 10.55
N LEU A 154 -20.42 0.04 9.32
CA LEU A 154 -21.37 0.44 8.28
C LEU A 154 -22.09 -0.76 7.64
N TYR A 155 -21.40 -1.88 7.47
CA TYR A 155 -21.88 -3.07 6.78
C TYR A 155 -21.80 -4.35 7.65
N PRO A 156 -22.43 -4.40 8.82
CA PRO A 156 -22.32 -5.54 9.74
C PRO A 156 -22.94 -6.83 9.17
N SER A 157 -23.81 -6.73 8.17
CA SER A 157 -24.46 -7.88 7.52
C SER A 157 -23.58 -8.61 6.52
N GLU A 158 -22.51 -7.99 6.04
CA GLU A 158 -21.64 -8.57 5.02
C GLU A 158 -20.79 -9.72 5.58
N GLY A 159 -20.41 -9.66 6.86
CA GLY A 159 -19.61 -10.68 7.53
C GLY A 159 -18.16 -10.79 7.00
N ILE A 160 -17.72 -9.81 6.22
CA ILE A 160 -16.38 -9.71 5.64
C ILE A 160 -15.69 -8.42 6.08
N THR A 161 -14.36 -8.40 6.04
CA THR A 161 -13.57 -7.21 6.32
C THR A 161 -13.46 -6.31 5.09
N TYR A 162 -13.09 -5.04 5.28
CA TYR A 162 -12.76 -4.13 4.17
C TYR A 162 -11.72 -4.75 3.21
N PHE A 163 -10.70 -5.40 3.76
CA PHE A 163 -9.65 -6.02 2.97
C PHE A 163 -10.17 -7.18 2.10
N GLU A 164 -11.06 -8.00 2.65
CA GLU A 164 -11.70 -9.09 1.89
C GLU A 164 -12.63 -8.54 0.80
N ALA A 165 -13.37 -7.47 1.11
CA ALA A 165 -14.21 -6.78 0.12
C ALA A 165 -13.38 -6.19 -1.02
N ASP A 166 -12.27 -5.50 -0.71
CA ASP A 166 -11.34 -4.96 -1.71
C ASP A 166 -10.68 -6.08 -2.54
N PHE A 167 -10.31 -7.19 -1.91
CA PHE A 167 -9.78 -8.37 -2.62
C PHE A 167 -10.80 -8.94 -3.60
N ILE A 168 -12.08 -9.09 -3.19
CA ILE A 168 -13.16 -9.57 -4.05
C ILE A 168 -13.40 -8.59 -5.19
N TYR A 169 -13.41 -7.28 -4.92
CA TYR A 169 -13.58 -6.24 -5.94
C TYR A 169 -12.51 -6.32 -7.04
N ASN A 170 -11.26 -6.57 -6.66
CA ASN A 170 -10.13 -6.65 -7.58
C ASN A 170 -9.98 -8.03 -8.27
N ASP A 171 -10.72 -9.07 -7.85
CA ASP A 171 -10.66 -10.39 -8.49
C ASP A 171 -11.25 -10.31 -9.92
N PRO A 172 -10.52 -10.78 -10.96
CA PRO A 172 -11.01 -10.81 -12.33
C PRO A 172 -12.28 -11.65 -12.54
N ARG A 173 -12.56 -12.57 -11.63
CA ARG A 173 -13.72 -13.48 -11.70
C ARG A 173 -15.00 -12.87 -11.12
N THR A 174 -14.88 -11.76 -10.40
CA THR A 174 -16.04 -11.07 -9.81
C THR A 174 -16.92 -10.47 -10.90
N THR A 175 -18.21 -10.69 -10.83
CA THR A 175 -19.20 -10.20 -11.80
C THR A 175 -19.35 -8.67 -11.74
N GLY A 176 -19.86 -8.07 -12.82
CA GLY A 176 -20.06 -6.63 -12.90
C GLY A 176 -20.96 -6.07 -11.80
N ASP A 177 -22.09 -6.76 -11.53
CA ASP A 177 -23.05 -6.35 -10.49
C ASP A 177 -22.45 -6.38 -9.10
N GLN A 178 -21.66 -7.41 -8.77
CA GLN A 178 -20.93 -7.51 -7.51
C GLN A 178 -19.86 -6.42 -7.35
N LYS A 179 -19.19 -6.07 -8.46
CA LYS A 179 -18.21 -4.98 -8.45
C LYS A 179 -18.86 -3.63 -8.22
N GLU A 180 -20.04 -3.38 -8.77
CA GLU A 180 -20.76 -2.14 -8.57
C GLU A 180 -21.21 -1.97 -7.13
N ASP A 181 -21.79 -3.02 -6.51
CA ASP A 181 -22.17 -3.07 -5.09
C ASP A 181 -20.97 -2.83 -4.17
N LEU A 182 -19.86 -3.54 -4.42
CA LEU A 182 -18.63 -3.37 -3.62
C LEU A 182 -17.98 -2.01 -3.83
N ARG A 183 -18.07 -1.43 -5.02
CA ARG A 183 -17.54 -0.09 -5.29
C ARG A 183 -18.22 0.98 -4.44
N GLU A 184 -19.54 0.90 -4.28
CA GLU A 184 -20.29 1.82 -3.41
C GLU A 184 -19.87 1.68 -1.95
N LYS A 185 -19.62 0.45 -1.49
CA LYS A 185 -19.22 0.16 -0.11
C LYS A 185 -17.75 0.48 0.20
N LEU A 186 -16.89 0.51 -0.82
CA LEU A 186 -15.45 0.78 -0.69
C LEU A 186 -15.07 2.25 -0.94
N SER A 187 -15.99 3.05 -1.48
CA SER A 187 -15.80 4.48 -1.75
C SER A 187 -15.97 5.32 -0.49
#